data_818f1306efd514bc34a2565a9c9139dd
#
_entry.id   818f1306efd514bc34a2565a9c9139dd
#
_cell.length_a   1.000
_cell.length_b   1.000
_cell.length_c   1.000
_cell.angle_alpha   90.00
_cell.angle_beta   90.00
_cell.angle_gamma   90.00
#
_symmetry.space_group_name_H-M   'P 1'
#
loop_
_entity.id
_entity.type
_entity.pdbx_description
1 polymer ?
#
loop_
_entity_poly.entity_id
_entity_poly.type
_entity_poly.pdbx_seq_one_letter_code
_entity_poly.pdbx_strand_id
1 'polypeptide(L)'
;VSNDSGYNQRIIGETSASYLLPLADIHKLNIQWNGSITSDLYHYNYTRAYDGDDDMKPTTSTGNFKQYRYVDRLENRWVSTSIALDYKYKNLLNVGLLARYDGNSAIQSDHRWMFTPAASAEWNLKNQFFTGSTALSGLSLRASYARIAKSVQSDRYELGPQYLATSITWSG
;
A
#
# COMPACT_ATOMS: atom_id res chain seq x y z
N VAL A 1 -3.98 -29.63 -26.03
CA VAL A 1 -5.01 -29.01 -25.15
C VAL A 1 -4.34 -28.11 -24.16
N SER A 2 -4.82 -26.88 -23.98
CA SER A 2 -4.37 -25.94 -22.93
C SER A 2 -5.53 -25.66 -22.00
N ASN A 3 -5.21 -25.58 -20.71
CA ASN A 3 -6.13 -25.12 -19.67
C ASN A 3 -5.44 -24.06 -18.87
N ASP A 4 -6.07 -22.90 -18.75
CA ASP A 4 -5.61 -21.81 -17.92
C ASP A 4 -6.72 -21.41 -16.94
N SER A 5 -6.34 -21.16 -15.72
CA SER A 5 -7.23 -20.70 -14.67
C SER A 5 -6.47 -19.80 -13.70
N GLY A 6 -7.12 -18.75 -13.28
CA GLY A 6 -6.53 -17.85 -12.32
C GLY A 6 -7.59 -17.10 -11.52
N TYR A 7 -7.23 -16.66 -10.36
CA TYR A 7 -8.06 -15.76 -9.54
C TYR A 7 -7.20 -14.74 -8.82
N ASN A 8 -7.79 -13.58 -8.59
CA ASN A 8 -7.22 -12.54 -7.76
C ASN A 8 -8.19 -12.24 -6.62
N GLN A 9 -7.74 -12.37 -5.41
CA GLN A 9 -8.52 -12.10 -4.21
C GLN A 9 -7.85 -10.97 -3.44
N ARG A 10 -8.63 -9.93 -3.14
CA ARG A 10 -8.22 -8.83 -2.26
C ARG A 10 -9.13 -8.76 -1.06
N ILE A 11 -8.54 -8.77 0.13
CA ILE A 11 -9.22 -8.58 1.40
C ILE A 11 -8.68 -7.30 2.02
N ILE A 12 -9.57 -6.37 2.37
CA ILE A 12 -9.23 -5.11 3.03
C ILE A 12 -10.00 -5.04 4.34
N GLY A 13 -9.30 -4.81 5.42
CA GLY A 13 -9.84 -4.50 6.73
C GLY A 13 -9.37 -3.10 7.14
N GLU A 14 -10.31 -2.23 7.52
CA GLU A 14 -10.01 -0.87 7.97
C GLU A 14 -10.69 -0.60 9.30
N THR A 15 -9.99 0.13 10.16
CA THR A 15 -10.53 0.58 11.44
C THR A 15 -10.05 1.99 11.72
N SER A 16 -10.93 2.80 12.30
CA SER A 16 -10.61 4.17 12.68
C SER A 16 -11.26 4.53 14.01
N ALA A 17 -10.60 5.38 14.75
CA ALA A 17 -11.12 6.00 15.96
C ALA A 17 -10.75 7.48 15.95
N SER A 18 -11.70 8.33 16.35
CA SER A 18 -11.47 9.75 16.50
C SER A 18 -11.96 10.22 17.86
N TYR A 19 -11.20 11.12 18.47
CA TYR A 19 -11.54 11.69 19.74
C TYR A 19 -11.29 13.20 19.73
N LEU A 20 -12.34 13.96 19.97
CA LEU A 20 -12.27 15.42 20.11
C LEU A 20 -12.15 15.77 21.58
N LEU A 21 -11.03 16.34 21.98
CA LEU A 21 -10.76 16.78 23.33
C LEU A 21 -10.94 18.32 23.42
N PRO A 22 -12.02 18.79 24.01
CA PRO A 22 -12.19 20.22 24.33
C PRO A 22 -11.34 20.54 25.56
N LEU A 23 -10.14 21.10 25.35
CA LEU A 23 -9.25 21.52 26.46
C LEU A 23 -9.74 22.78 27.15
N ALA A 24 -10.39 23.67 26.37
CA ALA A 24 -11.07 24.89 26.83
C ALA A 24 -11.88 25.46 25.65
N ASP A 25 -12.69 26.49 25.87
CA ASP A 25 -13.50 27.10 24.77
C ASP A 25 -12.65 27.56 23.58
N ILE A 26 -11.38 27.84 23.82
CA ILE A 26 -10.43 28.38 22.85
C ILE A 26 -9.43 27.36 22.30
N HIS A 27 -9.35 26.17 22.91
CA HIS A 27 -8.42 25.10 22.54
C HIS A 27 -9.19 23.83 22.16
N LYS A 28 -8.98 23.33 20.96
CA LYS A 28 -9.57 22.07 20.50
C LYS A 28 -8.46 21.17 19.99
N LEU A 29 -8.42 19.95 20.47
CA LEU A 29 -7.50 18.92 20.01
C LEU A 29 -8.34 17.75 19.46
N ASN A 30 -8.14 17.43 18.19
CA ASN A 30 -8.70 16.24 17.57
C ASN A 30 -7.59 15.21 17.41
N ILE A 31 -7.82 14.01 17.90
CA ILE A 31 -6.92 12.88 17.81
C ILE A 31 -7.61 11.85 16.92
N GLN A 32 -6.95 11.43 15.85
CA GLN A 32 -7.46 10.40 14.95
C GLN A 32 -6.45 9.27 14.85
N TRP A 33 -6.93 8.06 15.02
CA TRP A 33 -6.16 6.86 14.76
C TRP A 33 -6.80 6.07 13.63
N ASN A 34 -5.98 5.57 12.70
CA ASN A 34 -6.42 4.72 11.62
C ASN A 34 -5.51 3.51 11.54
N GLY A 35 -6.10 2.36 11.30
CA GLY A 35 -5.42 1.10 11.04
C GLY A 35 -6.01 0.44 9.80
N SER A 36 -5.17 -0.14 8.95
CA SER A 36 -5.62 -0.92 7.80
C SER A 36 -4.75 -2.14 7.56
N ILE A 37 -5.38 -3.20 7.08
CA ILE A 37 -4.72 -4.43 6.66
C ILE A 37 -5.27 -4.76 5.28
N THR A 38 -4.37 -4.99 4.32
CA THR A 38 -4.73 -5.46 2.98
C THR A 38 -3.98 -6.74 2.69
N SER A 39 -4.68 -7.74 2.17
CA SER A 39 -4.09 -8.99 1.68
C SER A 39 -4.51 -9.20 0.24
N ASP A 40 -3.53 -9.23 -0.66
CA ASP A 40 -3.69 -9.53 -2.07
C ASP A 40 -3.14 -10.93 -2.34
N LEU A 41 -3.97 -11.80 -2.87
CA LEU A 41 -3.59 -13.13 -3.32
C LEU A 41 -3.87 -13.26 -4.81
N TYR A 42 -2.82 -13.46 -5.58
CA TYR A 42 -2.90 -13.80 -6.99
C TYR A 42 -2.50 -15.27 -7.16
N HIS A 43 -3.30 -16.00 -7.88
CA HIS A 43 -3.02 -17.40 -8.24
C HIS A 43 -3.32 -17.60 -9.72
N TYR A 44 -2.33 -18.11 -10.44
CA TYR A 44 -2.46 -18.45 -11.84
C TYR A 44 -1.91 -19.86 -12.08
N ASN A 45 -2.67 -20.66 -12.79
CA ASN A 45 -2.30 -22.03 -13.14
C ASN A 45 -2.49 -22.21 -14.64
N TYR A 46 -1.41 -22.55 -15.31
CA TYR A 46 -1.40 -22.86 -16.73
C TYR A 46 -0.90 -24.27 -16.94
N THR A 47 -1.66 -25.07 -17.65
CA THR A 47 -1.29 -26.43 -18.01
C THR A 47 -1.46 -26.62 -19.48
N ARG A 48 -0.44 -27.13 -20.16
CA ARG A 48 -0.47 -27.47 -21.57
C ARG A 48 0.03 -28.89 -21.74
N ALA A 49 -0.80 -29.74 -22.37
CA ALA A 49 -0.44 -31.08 -22.71
C ALA A 49 -0.33 -31.22 -24.25
N TYR A 50 0.74 -31.83 -24.71
CA TYR A 50 0.98 -32.16 -26.08
C TYR A 50 0.91 -33.69 -26.22
N ASP A 51 0.07 -34.14 -27.10
CA ASP A 51 0.06 -35.53 -27.54
C ASP A 51 0.82 -35.66 -28.86
N GLY A 52 1.69 -36.65 -28.96
CA GLY A 52 2.45 -36.92 -30.16
C GLY A 52 1.71 -37.80 -31.16
N ASP A 53 0.53 -38.30 -30.84
CA ASP A 53 -0.33 -39.11 -31.70
C ASP A 53 -1.68 -38.42 -31.97
N ASP A 54 -2.27 -38.69 -33.09
CA ASP A 54 -3.36 -37.98 -33.77
C ASP A 54 -4.72 -38.02 -33.04
N ASP A 55 -4.78 -38.56 -31.81
CA ASP A 55 -6.02 -38.70 -31.04
C ASP A 55 -6.09 -37.66 -29.91
N MET A 56 -6.81 -36.59 -30.16
CA MET A 56 -6.99 -35.43 -29.27
C MET A 56 -7.83 -35.74 -28.02
N LYS A 57 -7.62 -36.82 -27.33
CA LYS A 57 -8.30 -37.07 -26.05
C LYS A 57 -7.45 -36.55 -24.89
N PRO A 58 -8.00 -35.66 -24.02
CA PRO A 58 -7.31 -35.25 -22.82
C PRO A 58 -7.32 -36.41 -21.81
N THR A 59 -6.30 -37.24 -21.82
CA THR A 59 -6.13 -38.29 -20.81
C THR A 59 -5.01 -37.89 -19.85
N THR A 60 -5.29 -38.01 -18.57
CA THR A 60 -4.34 -37.79 -17.48
C THR A 60 -3.48 -39.03 -17.18
N SER A 61 -3.49 -40.05 -18.03
CA SER A 61 -2.81 -41.31 -17.78
C SER A 61 -1.62 -41.54 -18.72
N THR A 62 -0.47 -41.67 -18.10
CA THR A 62 0.73 -42.46 -18.40
C THR A 62 0.90 -42.89 -19.85
N GLY A 63 1.38 -42.01 -20.66
CA GLY A 63 1.91 -42.29 -21.99
C GLY A 63 2.92 -41.18 -22.30
N ASN A 64 3.55 -41.18 -23.43
CA ASN A 64 4.59 -40.25 -23.87
C ASN A 64 4.15 -38.78 -23.98
N PHE A 65 3.38 -38.27 -22.99
CA PHE A 65 2.87 -36.92 -22.97
C PHE A 65 3.91 -35.96 -22.44
N LYS A 66 4.22 -34.91 -23.16
CA LYS A 66 4.93 -33.75 -22.64
C LYS A 66 3.90 -32.81 -22.02
N GLN A 67 3.84 -32.76 -20.70
CA GLN A 67 3.02 -31.85 -19.96
C GLN A 67 3.87 -30.68 -19.51
N TYR A 68 3.46 -29.48 -19.87
CA TYR A 68 4.03 -28.24 -19.32
C TYR A 68 3.04 -27.66 -18.34
N ARG A 69 3.49 -27.50 -17.11
CA ARG A 69 2.70 -26.87 -16.04
C ARG A 69 3.44 -25.66 -15.50
N TYR A 70 2.76 -24.54 -15.50
CA TYR A 70 3.23 -23.31 -14.90
C TYR A 70 2.24 -22.88 -13.82
N VAL A 71 2.73 -22.62 -12.61
CA VAL A 71 1.95 -22.11 -11.48
C VAL A 71 2.62 -20.87 -10.99
N ASP A 72 1.89 -19.75 -10.98
CA ASP A 72 2.32 -18.49 -10.39
C ASP A 72 1.42 -18.16 -9.22
N ARG A 73 2.03 -17.92 -8.07
CA ARG A 73 1.34 -17.52 -6.84
C ARG A 73 2.07 -16.34 -6.24
N LEU A 74 1.38 -15.21 -6.16
CA LEU A 74 1.87 -14.01 -5.52
C LEU A 74 0.96 -13.67 -4.34
N GLU A 75 1.56 -13.48 -3.17
CA GLU A 75 0.85 -13.03 -1.99
C GLU A 75 1.53 -11.76 -1.48
N ASN A 76 0.75 -10.69 -1.36
CA ASN A 76 1.22 -9.41 -0.85
C ASN A 76 0.31 -8.95 0.29
N ARG A 77 0.91 -8.60 1.43
CA ARG A 77 0.22 -8.12 2.61
C ARG A 77 0.73 -6.74 3.00
N TRP A 78 -0.20 -5.83 3.20
CA TRP A 78 0.06 -4.48 3.70
C TRP A 78 -0.59 -4.31 5.07
N VAL A 79 0.15 -3.70 5.96
CA VAL A 79 -0.35 -3.25 7.26
C VAL A 79 0.01 -1.79 7.42
N SER A 80 -0.96 -0.96 7.75
CA SER A 80 -0.75 0.47 7.98
C SER A 80 -1.37 0.88 9.30
N THR A 81 -0.68 1.75 10.02
CA THR A 81 -1.26 2.45 11.15
C THR A 81 -0.84 3.92 11.12
N SER A 82 -1.73 4.80 11.49
CA SER A 82 -1.44 6.24 11.56
C SER A 82 -2.13 6.91 12.73
N ILE A 83 -1.47 7.91 13.27
CA ILE A 83 -2.02 8.83 14.27
C ILE A 83 -1.93 10.24 13.69
N ALA A 84 -3.05 10.94 13.68
CA ALA A 84 -3.13 12.36 13.33
C ALA A 84 -3.59 13.15 14.55
N LEU A 85 -2.96 14.29 14.77
CA LEU A 85 -3.27 15.25 15.81
C LEU A 85 -3.55 16.58 15.14
N ASP A 86 -4.75 17.12 15.32
CA ASP A 86 -5.15 18.43 14.82
C ASP A 86 -5.47 19.34 16.01
N TYR A 87 -4.60 20.30 16.26
CA TYR A 87 -4.76 21.28 17.31
C TYR A 87 -5.21 22.61 16.73
N LYS A 88 -6.27 23.17 17.32
CA LYS A 88 -6.79 24.49 16.97
C LYS A 88 -6.80 25.40 18.18
N TYR A 89 -6.20 26.56 18.00
CA TYR A 89 -6.22 27.66 18.97
C TYR A 89 -7.06 28.80 18.45
N LYS A 90 -8.25 28.99 19.00
CA LYS A 90 -9.25 29.96 18.50
C LYS A 90 -9.42 29.76 16.97
N ASN A 91 -9.58 30.86 16.25
CA ASN A 91 -9.49 30.90 14.79
C ASN A 91 -8.15 31.50 14.32
N LEU A 92 -7.11 31.41 15.15
CA LEU A 92 -5.81 32.03 14.90
C LEU A 92 -4.77 31.03 14.39
N LEU A 93 -4.67 29.87 15.02
CA LEU A 93 -3.63 28.89 14.73
C LEU A 93 -4.23 27.49 14.60
N ASN A 94 -3.88 26.80 13.53
CA ASN A 94 -4.12 25.38 13.35
C ASN A 94 -2.77 24.67 13.19
N VAL A 95 -2.55 23.61 13.96
CA VAL A 95 -1.35 22.78 13.86
C VAL A 95 -1.79 21.33 13.65
N GLY A 96 -1.31 20.71 12.57
CA GLY A 96 -1.53 19.31 12.25
C GLY A 96 -0.23 18.52 12.36
N LEU A 97 -0.27 17.37 13.00
CA LEU A 97 0.81 16.40 13.04
C LEU A 97 0.28 15.05 12.58
N LEU A 98 1.04 14.35 11.75
CA LEU A 98 0.73 13.01 11.29
C LEU A 98 1.96 12.12 11.44
N ALA A 99 1.76 10.97 12.04
CA ALA A 99 2.73 9.88 12.06
C ALA A 99 2.09 8.65 11.45
N ARG A 100 2.66 8.13 10.37
CA ARG A 100 2.18 6.92 9.69
C ARG A 100 3.29 5.89 9.63
N TYR A 101 2.92 4.65 9.90
CA TYR A 101 3.80 3.49 9.87
C TYR A 101 3.19 2.41 8.98
N ASP A 102 3.90 2.05 7.91
CA ASP A 102 3.46 1.10 6.90
C ASP A 102 4.41 -0.09 6.84
N GLY A 103 3.86 -1.29 6.71
CA GLY A 103 4.60 -2.52 6.45
C GLY A 103 4.09 -3.21 5.19
N ASN A 104 5.02 -3.69 4.37
CA ASN A 104 4.71 -4.41 3.14
C ASN A 104 5.50 -5.72 3.08
N SER A 105 4.79 -6.86 2.95
CA SER A 105 5.42 -8.18 2.88
C SER A 105 6.20 -8.43 1.58
N ALA A 106 5.92 -7.69 0.51
CA ALA A 106 6.62 -7.79 -0.77
C ALA A 106 8.00 -7.11 -0.77
N ILE A 107 8.34 -6.39 0.29
CA ILE A 107 9.63 -5.72 0.43
C ILE A 107 10.56 -6.58 1.29
N GLN A 108 11.85 -6.56 0.97
CA GLN A 108 12.89 -7.26 1.74
C GLN A 108 12.84 -6.87 3.22
N SER A 109 13.18 -7.79 4.13
CA SER A 109 13.00 -7.66 5.57
C SER A 109 13.52 -6.35 6.17
N ASP A 110 14.68 -5.88 5.70
CA ASP A 110 15.38 -4.72 6.26
C ASP A 110 14.69 -3.38 5.92
N HIS A 111 13.89 -3.33 4.87
CA HIS A 111 13.20 -2.12 4.39
C HIS A 111 11.69 -2.27 4.35
N ARG A 112 11.16 -3.32 4.96
CA ARG A 112 9.73 -3.64 4.96
C ARG A 112 8.87 -2.59 5.63
N TRP A 113 9.44 -1.91 6.63
CA TRP A 113 8.74 -0.95 7.45
C TRP A 113 9.12 0.48 7.07
N MET A 114 8.13 1.32 6.88
CA MET A 114 8.29 2.70 6.45
C MET A 114 7.58 3.64 7.43
N PHE A 115 8.32 4.64 7.90
CA PHE A 115 7.79 5.69 8.74
C PHE A 115 7.65 6.99 7.95
N THR A 116 6.44 7.55 7.95
CA THR A 116 6.07 8.75 7.19
C THR A 116 5.53 9.81 8.14
N PRO A 117 6.37 10.70 8.67
CA PRO A 117 5.93 11.84 9.46
C PRO A 117 5.52 13.00 8.56
N ALA A 118 4.51 13.75 9.00
CA ALA A 118 4.15 15.03 8.41
C ALA A 118 3.74 16.02 9.51
N ALA A 119 3.99 17.30 9.27
CA ALA A 119 3.59 18.39 10.11
C ALA A 119 3.09 19.56 9.26
N SER A 120 2.08 20.26 9.74
CA SER A 120 1.54 21.46 9.10
C SER A 120 1.17 22.50 10.15
N ALA A 121 1.30 23.76 9.78
CA ALA A 121 0.83 24.87 10.58
C ALA A 121 0.15 25.90 9.67
N GLU A 122 -0.96 26.43 10.13
CA GLU A 122 -1.68 27.54 9.49
C GLU A 122 -1.92 28.64 10.52
N TRP A 123 -1.49 29.83 10.18
CA TRP A 123 -1.66 31.02 11.00
C TRP A 123 -2.57 32.02 10.30
N ASN A 124 -3.69 32.35 10.91
CA ASN A 124 -4.63 33.35 10.38
C ASN A 124 -4.23 34.76 10.79
N LEU A 125 -3.45 35.41 9.96
CA LEU A 125 -2.93 36.75 10.19
C LEU A 125 -4.03 37.81 10.18
N LYS A 126 -5.09 37.60 9.37
CA LYS A 126 -6.22 38.53 9.36
C LYS A 126 -6.86 38.64 10.73
N ASN A 127 -7.16 37.52 11.36
CA ASN A 127 -7.84 37.49 12.64
C ASN A 127 -6.98 38.03 13.78
N GLN A 128 -5.68 38.05 13.62
CA GLN A 128 -4.76 38.56 14.62
C GLN A 128 -4.46 40.05 14.46
N PHE A 129 -4.19 40.52 13.25
CA PHE A 129 -3.65 41.84 13.01
C PHE A 129 -4.62 42.79 12.29
N PHE A 130 -5.60 42.24 11.56
CA PHE A 130 -6.48 43.01 10.66
C PHE A 130 -7.96 42.77 10.92
N THR A 131 -8.36 42.57 12.17
CA THR A 131 -9.76 42.28 12.55
C THR A 131 -10.75 43.34 12.12
N GLY A 132 -10.33 44.63 12.06
CA GLY A 132 -11.18 45.75 11.65
C GLY A 132 -11.14 46.10 10.14
N SER A 133 -10.35 45.41 9.33
CA SER A 133 -10.21 45.74 7.91
C SER A 133 -11.36 45.14 7.10
N THR A 134 -12.12 46.04 6.42
CA THR A 134 -13.17 45.65 5.46
C THR A 134 -12.62 45.36 4.07
N ALA A 135 -11.42 45.87 3.74
CA ALA A 135 -10.76 45.67 2.47
C ALA A 135 -10.10 44.29 2.35
N LEU A 136 -9.80 43.64 3.47
CA LEU A 136 -9.11 42.32 3.52
C LEU A 136 -10.09 41.23 4.00
N SER A 137 -10.51 40.35 3.10
CA SER A 137 -11.45 39.26 3.40
C SER A 137 -10.78 38.09 4.13
N GLY A 138 -9.49 37.79 3.87
CA GLY A 138 -8.72 36.72 4.50
C GLY A 138 -7.23 36.90 4.23
N LEU A 139 -6.41 36.55 5.24
CA LEU A 139 -4.96 36.43 5.11
C LEU A 139 -4.49 35.31 6.04
N SER A 140 -3.90 34.28 5.50
CA SER A 140 -3.31 33.19 6.28
C SER A 140 -1.94 32.81 5.74
N LEU A 141 -1.04 32.44 6.64
CA LEU A 141 0.27 31.88 6.34
C LEU A 141 0.21 30.38 6.64
N ARG A 142 0.65 29.57 5.66
CA ARG A 142 0.70 28.11 5.81
C ARG A 142 2.10 27.60 5.57
N ALA A 143 2.53 26.67 6.42
CA ALA A 143 3.76 25.92 6.24
C ALA A 143 3.46 24.43 6.45
N SER A 144 4.09 23.57 5.66
CA SER A 144 3.98 22.12 5.83
C SER A 144 5.28 21.43 5.50
N TYR A 145 5.52 20.32 6.19
CA TYR A 145 6.63 19.42 5.94
C TYR A 145 6.10 17.99 5.97
N ALA A 146 6.53 17.19 5.00
CA ALA A 146 6.24 15.77 4.99
C ALA A 146 7.44 15.00 4.44
N ARG A 147 7.75 13.86 5.06
CA ARG A 147 8.67 12.88 4.52
C ARG A 147 7.84 11.71 3.98
N ILE A 148 7.91 11.47 2.69
CA ILE A 148 7.17 10.39 2.03
C ILE A 148 8.14 9.25 1.77
N ALA A 149 7.85 8.08 2.33
CA ALA A 149 8.51 6.84 1.97
C ALA A 149 7.73 6.21 0.80
N LYS A 150 8.41 5.90 -0.29
CA LYS A 150 7.84 5.20 -1.43
C LYS A 150 8.44 3.80 -1.49
N SER A 151 7.60 2.78 -1.41
CA SER A 151 8.03 1.44 -1.77
C SER A 151 8.11 1.35 -3.29
N VAL A 152 9.30 1.13 -3.81
CA VAL A 152 9.46 0.80 -5.23
C VAL A 152 9.24 -0.71 -5.34
N GLN A 153 8.04 -1.08 -5.73
CA GLN A 153 7.75 -2.44 -6.14
C GLN A 153 8.08 -2.52 -7.63
N SER A 154 9.35 -2.80 -7.94
CA SER A 154 9.83 -2.73 -9.31
C SER A 154 9.55 -3.98 -10.12
N ASP A 155 9.44 -5.15 -9.50
CA ASP A 155 9.06 -6.36 -10.24
C ASP A 155 8.52 -7.47 -9.31
N ARG A 156 7.74 -8.40 -9.89
CA ARG A 156 7.15 -9.54 -9.19
C ARG A 156 8.19 -10.49 -8.56
N TYR A 157 9.47 -10.33 -8.88
CA TYR A 157 10.54 -11.28 -8.56
C TYR A 157 11.70 -10.72 -7.74
N GLU A 158 11.62 -9.51 -7.20
CA GLU A 158 12.74 -8.86 -6.48
C GLU A 158 12.99 -9.37 -5.04
N LEU A 159 12.34 -10.43 -4.60
CA LEU A 159 12.48 -10.96 -3.22
C LEU A 159 13.67 -11.90 -3.03
N GLY A 160 14.75 -11.72 -3.75
CA GLY A 160 15.97 -12.51 -3.56
C GLY A 160 16.71 -12.83 -4.86
N PRO A 161 17.82 -13.56 -4.81
CA PRO A 161 18.54 -13.94 -6.00
C PRO A 161 17.67 -14.83 -6.89
N GLN A 162 17.49 -14.41 -8.12
CA GLN A 162 16.73 -15.18 -9.11
C GLN A 162 17.67 -16.15 -9.79
N TYR A 163 17.30 -17.43 -9.75
CA TYR A 163 18.01 -18.48 -10.48
C TYR A 163 17.22 -18.85 -11.72
N LEU A 164 17.81 -18.59 -12.88
CA LEU A 164 17.28 -19.09 -14.15
C LEU A 164 17.82 -20.50 -14.35
N ALA A 165 16.97 -21.51 -14.20
CA ALA A 165 17.34 -22.88 -14.54
C ALA A 165 17.31 -23.04 -16.06
N THR A 166 18.47 -23.06 -16.70
CA THR A 166 18.62 -23.37 -18.12
C THR A 166 19.00 -24.85 -18.26
N SER A 167 18.15 -25.64 -18.88
CA SER A 167 18.50 -27.01 -19.25
C SER A 167 19.39 -26.97 -20.50
N ILE A 168 20.63 -27.36 -20.36
CA ILE A 168 21.52 -27.56 -21.50
C ILE A 168 21.38 -29.04 -21.93
N THR A 169 20.83 -29.27 -23.09
CA THR A 169 20.79 -30.61 -23.70
C THR A 169 22.11 -30.82 -24.42
N TRP A 170 22.92 -31.74 -23.93
CA TRP A 170 24.12 -32.18 -24.63
C TRP A 170 23.66 -33.22 -25.67
N SER A 171 23.75 -32.87 -26.93
CA SER A 171 23.71 -33.89 -27.99
C SER A 171 25.11 -34.42 -28.18
N GLY A 172 25.34 -35.65 -27.73
CA GLY A 172 26.54 -36.43 -28.09
C GLY A 172 26.32 -37.17 -29.38
#